data_14d7359775744d93983745ed9861471b
#
_entry.id   14d7359775744d93983745ed9861471b
#
_cell.length_a   1.000
_cell.length_b   1.000
_cell.length_c   1.000
_cell.angle_alpha   90.00
_cell.angle_beta   90.00
_cell.angle_gamma   90.00
#
_symmetry.space_group_name_H-M   'P 1'
#
loop_
_entity.id
_entity.type
_entity.pdbx_description
1 polymer ?
#
loop_
_entity_poly.entity_id
_entity_poly.type
_entity_poly.pdbx_seq_one_letter_code
_entity_poly.pdbx_strand_id
1 'polypeptide(L)'
;MAADTDIRVRRLWLAVDVGRVINPDGVLNQVEGGAVQSASWTLREQVQFDRDTITSAGWDSYPILRFTETPEVMVRVLDAPGEAEVGAGEVAQGPVAGAIGNAVADAVGVRVRDLPLTRERVARAIQDS
;
A
#
# COMPACT_ATOMS: atom_id res chain seq x y z
N MET A 1 -17.46 -24.17 -1.75
CA MET A 1 -16.68 -23.34 -0.78
C MET A 1 -16.49 -21.99 -1.43
N ALA A 2 -16.98 -20.91 -0.84
CA ALA A 2 -16.66 -19.56 -1.33
C ALA A 2 -15.14 -19.36 -1.15
N ALA A 3 -14.45 -18.93 -2.20
CA ALA A 3 -13.04 -18.61 -2.10
C ALA A 3 -12.87 -17.48 -1.05
N ASP A 4 -11.87 -17.62 -0.20
CA ASP A 4 -11.47 -16.56 0.71
C ASP A 4 -10.85 -15.44 -0.16
N THR A 5 -11.59 -14.35 -0.32
CA THR A 5 -11.17 -13.20 -1.12
C THR A 5 -10.59 -12.06 -0.27
N ASP A 6 -10.33 -12.31 1.02
CA ASP A 6 -9.70 -11.33 1.89
C ASP A 6 -8.21 -11.19 1.54
N ILE A 7 -7.81 -9.98 1.15
CA ILE A 7 -6.44 -9.69 0.74
C ILE A 7 -5.61 -9.35 1.98
N ARG A 8 -4.56 -10.14 2.19
CA ARG A 8 -3.57 -9.88 3.23
C ARG A 8 -2.17 -9.80 2.63
N VAL A 9 -1.58 -8.63 2.67
CA VAL A 9 -0.16 -8.43 2.33
C VAL A 9 0.68 -8.94 3.49
N ARG A 10 1.53 -9.92 3.25
CA ARG A 10 2.40 -10.50 4.28
C ARG A 10 3.75 -9.81 4.35
N ARG A 11 4.31 -9.50 3.18
CA ARG A 11 5.63 -8.89 3.03
C ARG A 11 5.69 -7.90 1.90
N LEU A 12 6.51 -6.87 2.10
CA LEU A 12 6.91 -5.91 1.08
C LEU A 12 8.44 -5.84 1.06
N TRP A 13 9.03 -5.94 -0.13
CA TRP A 13 10.45 -5.73 -0.35
C TRP A 13 10.61 -4.46 -1.16
N LEU A 14 11.41 -3.54 -0.65
CA LEU A 14 11.66 -2.26 -1.30
C LEU A 14 13.17 -2.05 -1.45
N ALA A 15 13.56 -1.60 -2.63
CA ALA A 15 14.89 -1.03 -2.86
C ALA A 15 14.68 0.45 -3.19
N VAL A 16 15.41 1.33 -2.55
CA VAL A 16 15.27 2.77 -2.74
C VAL A 16 16.64 3.41 -2.94
N ASP A 17 16.72 4.26 -3.95
CA ASP A 17 17.85 5.14 -4.21
C ASP A 17 17.38 6.58 -3.97
N VAL A 18 18.03 7.26 -3.05
CA VAL A 18 17.77 8.66 -2.70
C VAL A 18 19.02 9.53 -2.87
N GLY A 19 19.97 9.05 -3.69
CA GLY A 19 21.28 9.66 -3.85
C GLY A 19 22.11 9.48 -2.58
N ARG A 20 22.85 10.52 -2.18
CA ARG A 20 23.62 10.50 -0.95
C ARG A 20 22.72 10.42 0.29
N VAL A 21 22.90 9.39 1.10
CA VAL A 21 22.13 9.14 2.31
C VAL A 21 22.74 9.90 3.48
N ILE A 22 22.03 10.91 3.99
CA ILE A 22 22.50 11.72 5.13
C ILE A 22 22.20 11.03 6.47
N ASN A 23 20.99 10.46 6.58
CA ASN A 23 20.54 9.74 7.77
C ASN A 23 19.93 8.40 7.37
N PRO A 24 20.70 7.30 7.38
CA PRO A 24 20.22 5.99 6.95
C PRO A 24 18.98 5.50 7.71
N ASP A 25 18.96 5.65 9.03
CA ASP A 25 17.82 5.23 9.87
C ASP A 25 16.57 6.06 9.57
N GLY A 26 16.74 7.36 9.31
CA GLY A 26 15.65 8.25 8.92
C GLY A 26 15.04 7.83 7.58
N VAL A 27 15.87 7.52 6.58
CA VAL A 27 15.40 7.05 5.26
C VAL A 27 14.70 5.70 5.40
N LEU A 28 15.29 4.76 6.15
CA LEU A 28 14.71 3.44 6.40
C LEU A 28 13.31 3.56 7.00
N ASN A 29 13.17 4.27 8.11
CA ASN A 29 11.90 4.46 8.81
C ASN A 29 10.85 5.17 7.93
N GLN A 30 11.27 6.14 7.11
CA GLN A 30 10.38 6.85 6.21
C GLN A 30 9.84 5.93 5.11
N VAL A 31 10.69 5.10 4.53
CA VAL A 31 10.29 4.13 3.49
C VAL A 31 9.37 3.06 4.06
N GLU A 32 9.68 2.52 5.24
CA GLU A 32 8.83 1.55 5.94
C GLU A 32 7.44 2.15 6.25
N GLY A 33 7.40 3.33 6.86
CA GLY A 33 6.16 4.01 7.19
C GLY A 33 5.32 4.32 5.95
N GLY A 34 5.94 4.83 4.89
CA GLY A 34 5.28 5.09 3.60
C GLY A 34 4.72 3.82 2.95
N ALA A 35 5.44 2.71 3.05
CA ALA A 35 4.97 1.42 2.53
C ALA A 35 3.73 0.90 3.30
N VAL A 36 3.74 0.99 4.63
CA VAL A 36 2.59 0.61 5.47
C VAL A 36 1.38 1.50 5.20
N GLN A 37 1.58 2.81 5.11
CA GLN A 37 0.53 3.75 4.77
C GLN A 37 -0.07 3.45 3.40
N SER A 38 0.77 3.21 2.39
CA SER A 38 0.28 2.86 1.05
C SER A 38 -0.46 1.53 1.02
N ALA A 39 -0.02 0.53 1.78
CA ALA A 39 -0.77 -0.72 1.92
C ALA A 39 -2.15 -0.48 2.56
N SER A 40 -2.24 0.44 3.54
CA SER A 40 -3.49 0.79 4.20
C SER A 40 -4.52 1.36 3.24
N TRP A 41 -4.19 2.41 2.50
CA TRP A 41 -5.16 2.97 1.54
C TRP A 41 -5.43 2.07 0.34
N THR A 42 -4.47 1.24 -0.05
CA THR A 42 -4.69 0.27 -1.14
C THR A 42 -5.71 -0.79 -0.77
N LEU A 43 -5.78 -1.18 0.51
CA LEU A 43 -6.59 -2.31 0.96
C LEU A 43 -7.86 -1.91 1.70
N ARG A 44 -7.87 -0.75 2.39
CA ARG A 44 -8.90 -0.42 3.40
C ARG A 44 -9.54 0.95 3.22
N GLU A 45 -8.72 1.97 2.92
CA GLU A 45 -9.15 3.36 3.09
C GLU A 45 -9.96 3.86 1.90
N GLN A 46 -11.11 4.43 2.18
CA GLN A 46 -11.95 5.07 1.19
C GLN A 46 -12.75 6.20 1.82
N VAL A 47 -12.62 7.40 1.25
CA VAL A 47 -13.52 8.50 1.61
C VAL A 47 -14.91 8.17 1.10
N GLN A 48 -15.89 8.24 2.00
CA GLN A 48 -17.31 8.10 1.71
C GLN A 48 -17.95 9.50 1.74
N PHE A 49 -18.79 9.77 0.78
CA PHE A 49 -19.52 11.06 0.72
C PHE A 49 -20.90 10.87 0.11
N ASP A 50 -21.81 11.72 0.50
CA ASP A 50 -23.10 11.88 -0.13
C ASP A 50 -23.14 13.19 -0.95
N ARG A 51 -24.34 13.68 -1.26
CA ARG A 51 -24.51 14.89 -2.07
C ARG A 51 -23.95 16.15 -1.37
N ASP A 52 -24.01 16.20 -0.06
CA ASP A 52 -23.84 17.44 0.71
C ASP A 52 -22.62 17.39 1.65
N THR A 53 -22.13 16.20 2.02
CA THR A 53 -21.09 16.08 3.05
C THR A 53 -20.26 14.80 2.90
N ILE A 54 -19.09 14.78 3.58
CA ILE A 54 -18.27 13.58 3.78
C ILE A 54 -18.88 12.77 4.92
N THR A 55 -19.21 11.51 4.66
CA THR A 55 -19.85 10.60 5.63
C THR A 55 -18.84 9.73 6.38
N SER A 56 -17.60 9.58 5.86
CA SER A 56 -16.49 8.91 6.55
C SER A 56 -15.81 9.86 7.54
N ALA A 57 -16.52 10.24 8.60
CA ALA A 57 -16.09 11.29 9.52
C ALA A 57 -15.34 10.77 10.77
N GLY A 58 -15.17 9.48 10.93
CA GLY A 58 -14.49 8.88 12.08
C GLY A 58 -13.86 7.54 11.77
N TRP A 59 -13.10 6.99 12.70
CA TRP A 59 -12.38 5.73 12.54
C TRP A 59 -13.29 4.52 12.26
N ASP A 60 -14.55 4.56 12.66
CA ASP A 60 -15.53 3.52 12.38
C ASP A 60 -15.95 3.49 10.91
N SER A 61 -15.93 4.64 10.25
CA SER A 61 -16.33 4.84 8.85
C SER A 61 -15.15 5.05 7.90
N TYR A 62 -13.94 5.21 8.45
CA TYR A 62 -12.69 5.32 7.70
C TYR A 62 -11.64 4.37 8.30
N PRO A 63 -11.77 3.07 8.06
CA PRO A 63 -10.85 2.08 8.63
C PRO A 63 -9.46 2.19 8.00
N ILE A 64 -8.43 2.08 8.83
CA ILE A 64 -7.03 1.94 8.44
C ILE A 64 -6.54 0.52 8.76
N LEU A 65 -5.37 0.13 8.28
CA LEU A 65 -4.71 -1.11 8.70
C LEU A 65 -4.45 -1.08 10.20
N ARG A 66 -4.79 -2.18 10.86
CA ARG A 66 -4.47 -2.38 12.27
C ARG A 66 -3.05 -2.93 12.40
N PHE A 67 -2.45 -2.78 13.56
CA PHE A 67 -1.10 -3.27 13.85
C PHE A 67 -0.92 -4.77 13.51
N THR A 68 -1.93 -5.59 13.79
CA THR A 68 -1.92 -7.04 13.49
C THR A 68 -2.04 -7.37 12.00
N GLU A 69 -2.40 -6.41 11.17
CA GLU A 69 -2.54 -6.54 9.72
C GLU A 69 -1.34 -5.97 8.96
N THR A 70 -0.46 -5.25 9.66
CA THR A 70 0.72 -4.61 9.08
C THR A 70 1.64 -5.66 8.45
N PRO A 71 2.05 -5.49 7.19
CA PRO A 71 3.01 -6.38 6.55
C PRO A 71 4.39 -6.25 7.17
N GLU A 72 5.18 -7.31 7.07
CA GLU A 72 6.63 -7.22 7.26
C GLU A 72 7.22 -6.40 6.10
N VAL A 73 7.94 -5.33 6.42
CA VAL A 73 8.55 -4.46 5.40
C VAL A 73 10.06 -4.63 5.45
N MET A 74 10.65 -4.94 4.31
CA MET A 74 12.09 -5.15 4.16
C MET A 74 12.62 -4.12 3.18
N VAL A 75 13.42 -3.19 3.68
CA VAL A 75 13.95 -2.08 2.88
C VAL A 75 15.46 -2.23 2.69
N ARG A 76 15.90 -2.03 1.45
CA ARG A 76 17.31 -1.84 1.11
C ARG A 76 17.49 -0.42 0.57
N VAL A 77 18.18 0.39 1.32
CA VAL A 77 18.63 1.70 0.88
C VAL A 77 19.92 1.53 0.08
N LEU A 78 19.94 2.09 -1.12
CA LEU A 78 21.13 2.15 -1.98
C LEU A 78 21.82 3.50 -1.71
N ASP A 79 23.03 3.44 -1.18
CA ASP A 79 23.81 4.66 -0.92
C ASP A 79 24.64 5.03 -2.17
N ALA A 80 24.41 6.22 -2.68
CA ALA A 80 25.11 6.77 -3.83
C ALA A 80 25.85 8.07 -3.43
N PRO A 81 26.96 7.98 -2.70
CA PRO A 81 27.62 9.14 -2.10
C PRO A 81 28.15 10.18 -3.08
N GLY A 82 28.27 9.81 -4.37
CA GLY A 82 28.66 10.70 -5.45
C GLY A 82 27.49 11.49 -6.09
N GLU A 83 26.26 11.13 -5.73
CA GLU A 83 25.06 11.76 -6.26
C GLU A 83 24.48 12.79 -5.28
N ALA A 84 23.74 13.73 -5.82
CA ALA A 84 22.99 14.68 -4.97
C ALA A 84 21.87 13.96 -4.24
N GLU A 85 21.63 14.36 -2.99
CA GLU A 85 20.50 13.87 -2.20
C GLU A 85 19.17 14.30 -2.82
N VAL A 86 18.18 13.39 -2.82
CA VAL A 86 16.80 13.66 -3.24
C VAL A 86 15.82 13.36 -2.12
N GLY A 87 14.59 13.83 -2.24
CA GLY A 87 13.56 13.65 -1.23
C GLY A 87 13.17 12.18 -1.05
N ALA A 88 13.05 11.73 0.19
CA ALA A 88 12.65 10.36 0.55
C ALA A 88 11.22 10.28 1.15
N GLY A 89 10.50 11.41 1.26
CA GLY A 89 9.26 11.51 2.03
C GLY A 89 8.15 10.56 1.57
N GLU A 90 7.94 10.45 0.26
CA GLU A 90 6.83 9.68 -0.32
C GLU A 90 7.30 8.64 -1.34
N VAL A 91 8.59 8.34 -1.38
CA VAL A 91 9.20 7.49 -2.41
C VAL A 91 8.61 6.08 -2.46
N ALA A 92 8.16 5.54 -1.33
CA ALA A 92 7.56 4.20 -1.24
C ALA A 92 6.08 4.17 -1.59
N GLN A 93 5.37 5.29 -1.47
CA GLN A 93 3.90 5.30 -1.49
C GLN A 93 3.33 4.98 -2.88
N GLY A 94 3.89 5.53 -3.94
CA GLY A 94 3.42 5.29 -5.30
C GLY A 94 3.55 3.83 -5.75
N PRO A 95 4.74 3.23 -5.71
CA PRO A 95 4.98 1.90 -6.23
C PRO A 95 4.30 0.77 -5.44
N VAL A 96 4.07 0.94 -4.14
CA VAL A 96 3.49 -0.12 -3.29
C VAL A 96 2.07 -0.49 -3.73
N ALA A 97 1.22 0.49 -4.04
CA ALA A 97 -0.13 0.21 -4.52
C ALA A 97 -0.13 -0.61 -5.82
N GLY A 98 0.77 -0.25 -6.75
CA GLY A 98 0.97 -1.00 -7.99
C GLY A 98 1.48 -2.43 -7.76
N ALA A 99 2.43 -2.61 -6.84
CA ALA A 99 2.96 -3.92 -6.48
C ALA A 99 1.90 -4.83 -5.86
N ILE A 100 1.07 -4.29 -4.94
CA ILE A 100 -0.05 -5.03 -4.35
C ILE A 100 -1.07 -5.40 -5.43
N GLY A 101 -1.45 -4.46 -6.31
CA GLY A 101 -2.37 -4.72 -7.40
C GLY A 101 -1.88 -5.79 -8.38
N ASN A 102 -0.57 -5.83 -8.66
CA ASN A 102 0.05 -6.88 -9.47
C ASN A 102 0.03 -8.25 -8.76
N ALA A 103 0.37 -8.29 -7.48
CA ALA A 103 0.34 -9.51 -6.69
C ALA A 103 -1.08 -10.09 -6.58
N VAL A 104 -2.09 -9.23 -6.41
CA VAL A 104 -3.50 -9.66 -6.43
C VAL A 104 -3.88 -10.23 -7.80
N ALA A 105 -3.52 -9.56 -8.89
CA ALA A 105 -3.80 -10.04 -10.24
C ALA A 105 -3.15 -11.39 -10.52
N ASP A 106 -1.92 -11.61 -10.05
CA ASP A 106 -1.22 -12.88 -10.16
C ASP A 106 -1.90 -13.99 -9.36
N ALA A 107 -2.37 -13.67 -8.16
CA ALA A 107 -3.01 -14.64 -7.26
C ALA A 107 -4.41 -15.08 -7.70
N VAL A 108 -5.21 -14.17 -8.27
CA VAL A 108 -6.62 -14.43 -8.60
C VAL A 108 -6.90 -14.51 -10.11
N GLY A 109 -5.91 -14.25 -10.95
CA GLY A 109 -6.04 -14.30 -12.41
C GLY A 109 -6.76 -13.11 -13.04
N VAL A 110 -7.21 -12.13 -12.23
CA VAL A 110 -8.00 -10.99 -12.68
C VAL A 110 -7.41 -9.69 -12.16
N ARG A 111 -7.35 -8.66 -13.03
CA ARG A 111 -6.84 -7.34 -12.66
C ARG A 111 -7.95 -6.42 -12.16
N VAL A 112 -7.92 -6.15 -10.86
CA VAL A 112 -8.77 -5.15 -10.23
C VAL A 112 -8.10 -3.77 -10.35
N ARG A 113 -8.86 -2.77 -10.82
CA ARG A 113 -8.35 -1.39 -11.01
C ARG A 113 -8.99 -0.36 -10.09
N ASP A 114 -9.98 -0.79 -9.33
CA ASP A 114 -10.69 0.08 -8.39
C ASP A 114 -10.14 -0.13 -6.97
N LEU A 115 -9.69 0.95 -6.35
CA LEU A 115 -9.21 0.97 -4.97
C LEU A 115 -10.31 1.43 -4.00
N PRO A 116 -10.23 1.01 -2.75
CA PRO A 116 -9.35 0.00 -2.17
C PRO A 116 -9.69 -1.41 -2.67
N LEU A 117 -8.71 -2.32 -2.63
CA LEU A 117 -8.87 -3.73 -3.04
C LEU A 117 -9.62 -4.51 -1.95
N THR A 118 -10.88 -4.14 -1.73
CA THR A 118 -11.73 -4.83 -0.74
C THR A 118 -12.13 -6.22 -1.23
N ARG A 119 -12.51 -7.07 -0.28
CA ARG A 119 -13.02 -8.41 -0.56
C ARG A 119 -14.14 -8.40 -1.60
N GLU A 120 -15.07 -7.46 -1.48
CA GLU A 120 -16.25 -7.35 -2.36
C GLU A 120 -15.84 -6.97 -3.78
N ARG A 121 -14.88 -6.06 -3.94
CA ARG A 121 -14.37 -5.66 -5.26
C ARG A 121 -13.62 -6.77 -5.95
N VAL A 122 -12.76 -7.48 -5.20
CA VAL A 122 -12.02 -8.62 -5.74
C VAL A 122 -12.97 -9.75 -6.11
N ALA A 123 -13.94 -10.08 -5.26
CA ALA A 123 -14.94 -11.11 -5.55
C ALA A 123 -15.78 -10.78 -6.79
N ARG A 124 -16.21 -9.52 -6.92
CA ARG A 124 -16.93 -9.05 -8.11
C ARG A 124 -16.09 -9.19 -9.37
N ALA A 125 -14.83 -8.74 -9.33
CA ALA A 125 -13.96 -8.83 -10.50
C ALA A 125 -13.71 -10.28 -10.96
N ILE A 126 -13.66 -11.23 -10.01
CA ILE A 126 -13.57 -12.67 -10.33
C ILE A 126 -14.86 -13.18 -10.96
N GLN A 127 -16.04 -12.71 -10.51
CA GLN A 127 -17.33 -13.13 -11.06
C GLN A 127 -17.60 -12.57 -12.46
N ASP A 128 -17.05 -11.38 -12.74
CA ASP A 128 -17.26 -10.65 -14.01
C ASP A 128 -16.22 -11.04 -15.09
N SER A 129 -15.27 -11.92 -14.78
CA SER A 129 -14.20 -12.41 -15.67
C SER A 129 -14.61 -13.72 -16.33
#